data_4e2ed2b731c92004faa6264011cc9faf
#
_entry.id   4e2ed2b731c92004faa6264011cc9faf
#
_cell.length_a   1.000
_cell.length_b   1.000
_cell.length_c   1.000
_cell.angle_alpha   90.00
_cell.angle_beta   90.00
_cell.angle_gamma   90.00
#
_symmetry.space_group_name_H-M   'P 1'
#
loop_
_entity.id
_entity.type
_entity.pdbx_description
1 polymer ?
#
loop_
_entity_poly.entity_id
_entity_poly.type
_entity_poly.pdbx_seq_one_letter_code
_entity_poly.pdbx_strand_id
1 'polypeptide(L)'
;MRILITGAHGFVGKNLVAALENIQNGCDRTRGTLAVTELMLYDKESDPAALADYCARADFVFHLAGVNRPTDTAEFKVGNTDLTATLLHALEAAGNTCPVVLASSVQATLTGRFTGSAYGESKRAAEVLCFSYAERTGAKALVYRFPNLFGKWCRPNYNSAVATFCHNIANDLPITVSDPAIRLELAYIDDLIEEMIAALSGGEHRLADGFCTVPVTHSVTLGEITDLLYTFAAQPTTLVMPEMAEGSFAKKLYSTYLSYLPARKVAYPLTVNVDARGSFTELIKTANCGQFSVNVSKPGITKGQHWHHSKWELFIVVAGEALIRQRRIDDSEVIEHRVSGKTPTAVAMLPGYTHSIVNLSDTEELVTLMWANECFDKNRPDTFFKEVDPCN
;
A
#
# COMPACT_ATOMS: atom_id res chain seq x y z
N MET A 1 3.49 -25.28 13.77
CA MET A 1 4.28 -24.32 14.59
C MET A 1 3.33 -23.54 15.48
N ARG A 2 3.56 -23.51 16.79
CA ARG A 2 2.83 -22.73 17.78
C ARG A 2 3.60 -21.45 18.03
N ILE A 3 2.96 -20.32 17.84
CA ILE A 3 3.63 -19.01 17.85
C ILE A 3 3.07 -18.16 18.98
N LEU A 4 3.94 -17.75 19.92
CA LEU A 4 3.59 -16.78 20.95
C LEU A 4 3.86 -15.36 20.44
N ILE A 5 2.84 -14.49 20.52
CA ILE A 5 2.94 -13.08 20.14
C ILE A 5 2.55 -12.22 21.33
N THR A 6 3.53 -11.54 21.93
CA THR A 6 3.21 -10.53 22.95
C THR A 6 3.01 -9.17 22.29
N GLY A 7 2.10 -8.35 22.80
CA GLY A 7 1.70 -7.10 22.16
C GLY A 7 0.87 -7.32 20.90
N ALA A 8 0.09 -8.40 20.85
CA ALA A 8 -0.69 -8.84 19.70
C ALA A 8 -1.70 -7.78 19.21
N HIS A 9 -2.23 -6.95 20.12
CA HIS A 9 -3.17 -5.87 19.79
C HIS A 9 -2.51 -4.54 19.43
N GLY A 10 -1.17 -4.46 19.47
CA GLY A 10 -0.39 -3.31 19.03
C GLY A 10 -0.37 -3.17 17.51
N PHE A 11 0.25 -2.09 17.00
CA PHE A 11 0.33 -1.82 15.56
C PHE A 11 1.00 -2.96 14.78
N VAL A 12 2.20 -3.36 15.20
CA VAL A 12 2.93 -4.47 14.55
C VAL A 12 2.23 -5.79 14.79
N GLY A 13 1.78 -6.04 16.05
CA GLY A 13 1.09 -7.27 16.44
C GLY A 13 -0.13 -7.56 15.60
N LYS A 14 -1.03 -6.60 15.42
CA LYS A 14 -2.24 -6.75 14.59
C LYS A 14 -1.92 -7.15 13.14
N ASN A 15 -0.92 -6.53 12.55
CA ASN A 15 -0.52 -6.84 11.18
C ASN A 15 0.10 -8.24 11.09
N LEU A 16 0.93 -8.62 12.06
CA LEU A 16 1.54 -9.95 12.10
C LEU A 16 0.48 -11.04 12.36
N VAL A 17 -0.42 -10.84 13.30
CA VAL A 17 -1.52 -11.78 13.58
C VAL A 17 -2.36 -12.00 12.35
N ALA A 18 -2.80 -10.93 11.68
CA ALA A 18 -3.61 -11.05 10.46
C ALA A 18 -2.88 -11.82 9.33
N ALA A 19 -1.58 -11.61 9.17
CA ALA A 19 -0.80 -12.34 8.17
C ALA A 19 -0.66 -13.83 8.55
N LEU A 20 -0.39 -14.15 9.81
CA LEU A 20 -0.27 -15.53 10.28
C LEU A 20 -1.60 -16.27 10.27
N GLU A 21 -2.72 -15.61 10.56
CA GLU A 21 -4.06 -16.18 10.41
C GLU A 21 -4.37 -16.53 8.96
N ASN A 22 -3.97 -15.70 8.00
CA ASN A 22 -4.11 -16.00 6.57
C ASN A 22 -3.32 -17.25 6.17
N ILE A 23 -2.13 -17.45 6.73
CA ILE A 23 -1.33 -18.67 6.51
C ILE A 23 -2.02 -19.86 7.19
N GLN A 24 -2.41 -19.74 8.44
CA GLN A 24 -3.07 -20.79 9.23
C GLN A 24 -4.36 -21.32 8.57
N ASN A 25 -5.15 -20.39 8.03
CA ASN A 25 -6.43 -20.69 7.38
C ASN A 25 -6.28 -21.09 5.89
N GLY A 26 -5.05 -21.12 5.35
CA GLY A 26 -4.79 -21.44 3.94
C GLY A 26 -5.27 -20.38 2.93
N CYS A 27 -5.56 -19.16 3.41
CA CYS A 27 -5.87 -18.01 2.55
C CYS A 27 -4.63 -17.50 1.83
N ASP A 28 -3.48 -17.47 2.52
CA ASP A 28 -2.19 -17.21 1.88
C ASP A 28 -1.59 -18.52 1.33
N ARG A 29 -1.70 -18.68 0.00
CA ARG A 29 -1.19 -19.86 -0.73
C ARG A 29 0.28 -19.73 -1.10
N THR A 30 0.90 -18.56 -0.89
CA THR A 30 2.32 -18.33 -1.26
C THR A 30 3.28 -18.93 -0.22
N ARG A 31 2.76 -19.27 0.97
CA ARG A 31 3.50 -19.78 2.14
C ARG A 31 3.23 -21.26 2.45
N GLY A 32 2.93 -22.05 1.44
CA GLY A 32 2.46 -23.44 1.60
C GLY A 32 3.37 -24.40 2.36
N THR A 33 4.62 -24.04 2.63
CA THR A 33 5.57 -24.82 3.45
C THR A 33 5.55 -24.43 4.94
N LEU A 34 4.90 -23.32 5.30
CA LEU A 34 4.83 -22.84 6.66
C LEU A 34 3.51 -23.28 7.31
N ALA A 35 3.60 -24.23 8.26
CA ALA A 35 2.44 -24.73 8.99
C ALA A 35 2.29 -24.02 10.34
N VAL A 36 1.43 -23.01 10.41
CA VAL A 36 1.01 -22.35 11.67
C VAL A 36 -0.15 -23.16 12.26
N THR A 37 0.05 -23.75 13.44
CA THR A 37 -0.95 -24.61 14.08
C THR A 37 -1.71 -23.90 15.20
N GLU A 38 -1.05 -22.96 15.90
CA GLU A 38 -1.66 -22.22 17.01
C GLU A 38 -1.01 -20.83 17.13
N LEU A 39 -1.85 -19.80 17.33
CA LEU A 39 -1.42 -18.46 17.70
C LEU A 39 -1.79 -18.19 19.15
N MET A 40 -0.80 -18.00 20.00
CA MET A 40 -0.94 -17.67 21.40
C MET A 40 -0.75 -16.16 21.59
N LEU A 41 -1.86 -15.45 21.74
CA LEU A 41 -1.87 -13.98 21.79
C LEU A 41 -1.82 -13.51 23.23
N TYR A 42 -0.79 -12.73 23.58
CA TYR A 42 -0.60 -12.18 24.92
C TYR A 42 -0.49 -10.65 24.86
N ASP A 43 -1.30 -9.98 25.65
CA ASP A 43 -1.31 -8.52 25.77
C ASP A 43 -1.57 -8.09 27.22
N LYS A 44 -1.56 -6.79 27.48
CA LYS A 44 -1.73 -6.20 28.83
C LYS A 44 -3.02 -6.64 29.56
N GLU A 45 -4.05 -7.07 28.80
CA GLU A 45 -5.34 -7.52 29.33
C GLU A 45 -5.40 -9.05 29.47
N SER A 46 -4.35 -9.78 29.09
CA SER A 46 -4.26 -11.22 29.23
C SER A 46 -4.03 -11.62 30.69
N ASP A 47 -4.51 -12.82 31.06
CA ASP A 47 -4.18 -13.39 32.36
C ASP A 47 -2.67 -13.59 32.49
N PRO A 48 -2.01 -13.02 33.49
CA PRO A 48 -0.58 -13.22 33.72
C PRO A 48 -0.16 -14.70 33.82
N ALA A 49 -1.03 -15.57 34.32
CA ALA A 49 -0.77 -17.01 34.43
C ALA A 49 -0.66 -17.69 33.05
N ALA A 50 -1.32 -17.16 32.00
CA ALA A 50 -1.25 -17.71 30.66
C ALA A 50 0.16 -17.62 30.05
N LEU A 51 0.97 -16.64 30.46
CA LEU A 51 2.31 -16.46 29.89
C LEU A 51 3.21 -17.68 30.12
N ALA A 52 3.15 -18.28 31.30
CA ALA A 52 3.94 -19.47 31.63
C ALA A 52 3.55 -20.69 30.78
N ASP A 53 2.24 -20.92 30.60
CA ASP A 53 1.74 -21.99 29.72
C ASP A 53 2.16 -21.77 28.27
N TYR A 54 2.00 -20.53 27.76
CA TYR A 54 2.40 -20.18 26.39
C TYR A 54 3.89 -20.36 26.17
N CYS A 55 4.73 -19.91 27.10
CA CYS A 55 6.19 -20.09 27.04
C CYS A 55 6.59 -21.57 27.04
N ALA A 56 5.88 -22.42 27.78
CA ALA A 56 6.18 -23.87 27.80
C ALA A 56 5.87 -24.56 26.46
N ARG A 57 4.91 -24.04 25.70
CA ARG A 57 4.42 -24.67 24.46
C ARG A 57 4.89 -24.02 23.17
N ALA A 58 5.45 -22.80 23.22
CA ALA A 58 5.82 -22.04 22.03
C ALA A 58 6.94 -22.73 21.24
N ASP A 59 6.79 -22.77 19.93
CA ASP A 59 7.83 -23.17 18.99
C ASP A 59 8.60 -21.93 18.46
N PHE A 60 8.01 -20.72 18.59
CA PHE A 60 8.58 -19.43 18.22
C PHE A 60 7.91 -18.30 19.00
N VAL A 61 8.66 -17.25 19.35
CA VAL A 61 8.17 -16.10 20.09
C VAL A 61 8.42 -14.79 19.34
N PHE A 62 7.37 -14.01 19.13
CA PHE A 62 7.47 -12.60 18.74
C PHE A 62 7.17 -11.72 19.95
N HIS A 63 8.20 -11.14 20.55
CA HIS A 63 8.08 -10.21 21.65
C HIS A 63 7.96 -8.78 21.12
N LEU A 64 6.71 -8.38 20.83
CA LEU A 64 6.34 -7.08 20.25
C LEU A 64 5.77 -6.11 21.29
N ALA A 65 5.44 -6.61 22.48
CA ALA A 65 4.97 -5.80 23.59
C ALA A 65 5.98 -4.73 23.97
N GLY A 66 5.49 -3.54 24.28
CA GLY A 66 6.32 -2.46 24.74
C GLY A 66 5.56 -1.14 24.86
N VAL A 67 6.04 -0.28 25.75
CA VAL A 67 5.52 1.07 25.99
C VAL A 67 6.41 2.07 25.27
N ASN A 68 5.81 3.00 24.51
CA ASN A 68 6.56 4.02 23.76
C ASN A 68 6.09 5.47 24.01
N ARG A 69 4.96 5.68 24.66
CA ARG A 69 4.45 6.99 25.12
C ARG A 69 3.68 6.85 26.43
N PRO A 70 4.37 6.61 27.53
CA PRO A 70 3.74 6.52 28.84
C PRO A 70 3.38 7.90 29.39
N THR A 71 2.56 7.88 30.42
CA THR A 71 2.29 9.09 31.22
C THR A 71 3.43 9.33 32.22
N ASP A 72 3.99 8.24 32.79
CA ASP A 72 5.16 8.26 33.69
C ASP A 72 6.33 7.54 32.99
N THR A 73 7.52 8.15 33.03
CA THR A 73 8.76 7.58 32.48
C THR A 73 9.16 6.24 33.11
N ALA A 74 8.73 5.97 34.35
CA ALA A 74 8.94 4.68 35.00
C ALA A 74 8.27 3.51 34.26
N GLU A 75 7.19 3.78 33.55
CA GLU A 75 6.48 2.78 32.74
C GLU A 75 7.33 2.21 31.58
N PHE A 76 8.34 2.97 31.12
CA PHE A 76 9.29 2.44 30.12
C PHE A 76 10.04 1.23 30.66
N LYS A 77 10.51 1.31 31.90
CA LYS A 77 11.24 0.18 32.52
C LYS A 77 10.31 -1.02 32.68
N VAL A 78 9.13 -0.81 33.23
CA VAL A 78 8.14 -1.89 33.50
C VAL A 78 7.69 -2.54 32.19
N GLY A 79 7.27 -1.75 31.20
CA GLY A 79 6.68 -2.24 29.96
C GLY A 79 7.70 -2.73 28.92
N ASN A 80 8.96 -2.34 29.00
CA ASN A 80 9.99 -2.77 28.04
C ASN A 80 11.00 -3.73 28.69
N THR A 81 11.67 -3.32 29.76
CA THR A 81 12.76 -4.11 30.38
C THR A 81 12.19 -5.25 31.21
N ASP A 82 11.31 -4.94 32.19
CA ASP A 82 10.84 -5.91 33.15
C ASP A 82 9.94 -6.97 32.52
N LEU A 83 9.10 -6.58 31.56
CA LEU A 83 8.26 -7.53 30.80
C LEU A 83 9.14 -8.48 29.96
N THR A 84 10.21 -7.95 29.32
CA THR A 84 11.18 -8.81 28.61
C THR A 84 11.83 -9.81 29.57
N ALA A 85 12.30 -9.35 30.76
CA ALA A 85 12.85 -10.24 31.75
C ALA A 85 11.89 -11.34 32.21
N THR A 86 10.60 -10.98 32.42
CA THR A 86 9.55 -11.93 32.80
C THR A 86 9.33 -13.00 31.74
N LEU A 87 9.26 -12.60 30.46
CA LEU A 87 9.10 -13.53 29.34
C LEU A 87 10.27 -14.50 29.23
N LEU A 88 11.50 -13.98 29.26
CA LEU A 88 12.72 -14.80 29.16
C LEU A 88 12.87 -15.75 30.34
N HIS A 89 12.53 -15.30 31.54
CA HIS A 89 12.48 -16.14 32.75
C HIS A 89 11.45 -17.26 32.62
N ALA A 90 10.27 -17.00 32.07
CA ALA A 90 9.24 -18.03 31.86
C ALA A 90 9.71 -19.09 30.84
N LEU A 91 10.37 -18.69 29.75
CA LEU A 91 10.97 -19.62 28.78
C LEU A 91 12.07 -20.47 29.44
N GLU A 92 12.94 -19.87 30.22
CA GLU A 92 14.05 -20.54 30.92
C GLU A 92 13.51 -21.54 31.97
N ALA A 93 12.51 -21.14 32.76
CA ALA A 93 11.85 -22.01 33.73
C ALA A 93 11.14 -23.22 33.06
N ALA A 94 10.63 -23.05 31.87
CA ALA A 94 10.01 -24.12 31.06
C ALA A 94 11.06 -25.00 30.33
N GLY A 95 12.34 -24.63 30.36
CA GLY A 95 13.42 -25.29 29.58
C GLY A 95 13.21 -25.11 28.05
N ASN A 96 12.45 -24.11 27.63
CA ASN A 96 12.15 -23.87 26.23
C ASN A 96 13.18 -22.90 25.61
N THR A 97 13.91 -23.36 24.61
CA THR A 97 14.95 -22.62 23.88
C THR A 97 14.50 -22.23 22.47
N CYS A 98 13.20 -22.08 22.24
CA CYS A 98 12.69 -21.65 20.94
C CYS A 98 13.20 -20.25 20.56
N PRO A 99 13.28 -19.91 19.27
CA PRO A 99 13.69 -18.58 18.82
C PRO A 99 12.80 -17.47 19.36
N VAL A 100 13.44 -16.35 19.76
CA VAL A 100 12.77 -15.17 20.29
C VAL A 100 13.11 -13.95 19.43
N VAL A 101 12.13 -13.34 18.82
CA VAL A 101 12.21 -12.01 18.18
C VAL A 101 11.95 -10.94 19.23
N LEU A 102 12.85 -9.98 19.38
CA LEU A 102 12.63 -8.76 20.18
C LEU A 102 12.42 -7.55 19.25
N ALA A 103 11.26 -6.89 19.39
CA ALA A 103 11.01 -5.59 18.78
C ALA A 103 11.72 -4.48 19.56
N SER A 104 12.96 -4.16 19.17
CA SER A 104 13.73 -3.02 19.67
C SER A 104 13.51 -1.78 18.79
N SER A 105 14.33 -0.75 18.95
CA SER A 105 14.23 0.52 18.24
C SER A 105 15.61 1.07 17.90
N VAL A 106 15.71 1.80 16.81
CA VAL A 106 16.92 2.61 16.51
C VAL A 106 17.28 3.58 17.65
N GLN A 107 16.34 3.94 18.50
CA GLN A 107 16.61 4.78 19.68
C GLN A 107 17.49 4.06 20.73
N ALA A 108 17.52 2.73 20.73
CA ALA A 108 18.39 1.93 21.61
C ALA A 108 19.90 2.11 21.30
N THR A 109 20.26 2.72 20.17
CA THR A 109 21.65 3.13 19.89
C THR A 109 22.16 4.17 20.85
N LEU A 110 21.29 5.02 21.43
CA LEU A 110 21.58 6.15 22.32
C LEU A 110 22.59 7.13 21.69
N THR A 111 22.61 7.26 20.38
CA THR A 111 23.56 8.12 19.65
C THR A 111 22.82 9.28 18.96
N GLY A 112 23.51 10.38 18.71
CA GLY A 112 22.95 11.56 18.03
C GLY A 112 21.72 12.10 18.77
N ARG A 113 20.62 12.26 18.04
CA ARG A 113 19.33 12.76 18.59
C ARG A 113 18.66 11.85 19.63
N PHE A 114 19.16 10.65 19.81
CA PHE A 114 18.64 9.67 20.76
C PHE A 114 19.42 9.61 22.07
N THR A 115 20.46 10.42 22.23
CA THR A 115 21.23 10.53 23.47
C THR A 115 20.30 10.94 24.63
N GLY A 116 20.35 10.17 25.74
CA GLY A 116 19.49 10.41 26.91
C GLY A 116 18.04 10.07 26.75
N SER A 117 17.65 9.29 25.69
CA SER A 117 16.29 8.79 25.51
C SER A 117 15.98 7.71 26.55
N ALA A 118 15.11 7.99 27.52
CA ALA A 118 14.66 6.98 28.51
C ALA A 118 13.97 5.77 27.82
N TYR A 119 13.25 6.00 26.74
CA TYR A 119 12.73 4.94 25.90
C TYR A 119 13.87 4.11 25.27
N GLY A 120 14.86 4.78 24.68
CA GLY A 120 16.05 4.13 24.10
C GLY A 120 16.81 3.30 25.14
N GLU A 121 17.00 3.82 26.35
CA GLU A 121 17.65 3.10 27.47
C GLU A 121 16.87 1.85 27.85
N SER A 122 15.54 1.92 27.96
CA SER A 122 14.71 0.76 28.29
C SER A 122 14.75 -0.33 27.22
N LYS A 123 14.77 0.06 25.92
CA LYS A 123 14.93 -0.87 24.81
C LYS A 123 16.32 -1.50 24.78
N ARG A 124 17.36 -0.71 25.01
CA ARG A 124 18.74 -1.24 25.10
C ARG A 124 18.91 -2.23 26.26
N ALA A 125 18.28 -1.98 27.40
CA ALA A 125 18.28 -2.92 28.50
C ALA A 125 17.60 -4.26 28.12
N ALA A 126 16.50 -4.22 27.39
CA ALA A 126 15.82 -5.40 26.85
C ALA A 126 16.71 -6.17 25.84
N GLU A 127 17.46 -5.46 24.98
CA GLU A 127 18.45 -6.08 24.07
C GLU A 127 19.49 -6.88 24.82
N VAL A 128 20.07 -6.28 25.88
CA VAL A 128 21.06 -6.95 26.73
C VAL A 128 20.48 -8.21 27.36
N LEU A 129 19.27 -8.16 27.90
CA LEU A 129 18.58 -9.33 28.44
C LEU A 129 18.42 -10.45 27.41
N CYS A 130 18.00 -10.13 26.18
CA CYS A 130 17.84 -11.12 25.13
C CYS A 130 19.16 -11.77 24.69
N PHE A 131 20.25 -10.99 24.54
CA PHE A 131 21.55 -11.55 24.20
C PHE A 131 22.12 -12.40 25.34
N SER A 132 22.04 -11.94 26.60
CA SER A 132 22.46 -12.72 27.74
C SER A 132 21.64 -14.02 27.92
N TYR A 133 20.35 -14.00 27.63
CA TYR A 133 19.52 -15.20 27.59
C TYR A 133 20.00 -16.17 26.52
N ALA A 134 20.27 -15.70 25.32
CA ALA A 134 20.77 -16.52 24.21
C ALA A 134 22.13 -17.18 24.55
N GLU A 135 23.05 -16.41 25.17
CA GLU A 135 24.36 -16.93 25.64
C GLU A 135 24.21 -18.05 26.68
N ARG A 136 23.30 -17.90 27.66
CA ARG A 136 23.10 -18.90 28.73
C ARG A 136 22.39 -20.15 28.26
N THR A 137 21.40 -20.02 27.36
CA THR A 137 20.47 -21.11 27.00
C THR A 137 20.78 -21.76 25.67
N GLY A 138 21.54 -21.11 24.79
CA GLY A 138 21.74 -21.50 23.40
C GLY A 138 20.53 -21.18 22.50
N ALA A 139 19.51 -20.48 23.00
CA ALA A 139 18.36 -20.04 22.21
C ALA A 139 18.76 -19.01 21.16
N LYS A 140 18.04 -18.96 20.07
CA LYS A 140 18.25 -17.98 19.00
C LYS A 140 17.56 -16.66 19.36
N ALA A 141 18.29 -15.58 19.64
CA ALA A 141 17.76 -14.24 19.79
C ALA A 141 17.83 -13.46 18.46
N LEU A 142 16.71 -12.87 18.06
CA LEU A 142 16.52 -12.08 16.86
C LEU A 142 16.13 -10.66 17.28
N VAL A 143 17.10 -9.77 17.44
CA VAL A 143 16.87 -8.42 17.96
C VAL A 143 16.79 -7.44 16.80
N TYR A 144 15.60 -6.87 16.57
CA TYR A 144 15.35 -5.90 15.50
C TYR A 144 15.32 -4.47 16.05
N ARG A 145 16.19 -3.60 15.59
CA ARG A 145 16.14 -2.16 15.86
C ARG A 145 15.31 -1.48 14.79
N PHE A 146 13.99 -1.44 15.00
CA PHE A 146 13.08 -0.83 14.02
C PHE A 146 13.33 0.67 13.86
N PRO A 147 13.35 1.17 12.61
CA PRO A 147 13.17 2.59 12.32
C PRO A 147 11.73 3.04 12.60
N ASN A 148 11.36 4.26 12.22
CA ASN A 148 9.95 4.65 12.28
C ASN A 148 9.13 3.76 11.34
N LEU A 149 8.04 3.21 11.85
CA LEU A 149 7.14 2.35 11.10
C LEU A 149 5.92 3.13 10.62
N PHE A 150 5.41 2.77 9.42
CA PHE A 150 4.17 3.31 8.89
C PHE A 150 3.37 2.23 8.16
N GLY A 151 2.06 2.43 8.02
CA GLY A 151 1.16 1.51 7.34
C GLY A 151 -0.24 1.51 7.94
N LYS A 152 -1.09 0.63 7.40
CA LYS A 152 -2.47 0.44 7.86
C LYS A 152 -2.51 0.10 9.36
N TRP A 153 -3.56 0.59 10.06
CA TRP A 153 -3.83 0.35 11.49
C TRP A 153 -2.85 0.99 12.48
N CYS A 154 -1.91 1.80 12.03
CA CYS A 154 -1.10 2.60 12.93
C CYS A 154 -1.98 3.69 13.57
N ARG A 155 -1.89 3.83 14.90
CA ARG A 155 -2.72 4.79 15.65
C ARG A 155 -2.29 6.23 15.31
N PRO A 156 -3.21 7.07 14.74
CA PRO A 156 -2.92 8.48 14.50
C PRO A 156 -2.85 9.26 15.82
N ASN A 157 -2.21 10.43 15.80
CA ASN A 157 -2.04 11.31 16.94
C ASN A 157 -1.41 10.62 18.17
N TYR A 158 -0.54 9.66 17.92
CA TYR A 158 0.15 8.91 18.98
C TYR A 158 1.67 8.94 18.79
N ASN A 159 2.23 8.11 17.92
CA ASN A 159 3.70 7.98 17.78
C ASN A 159 4.19 7.92 16.32
N SER A 160 3.36 8.22 15.35
CA SER A 160 3.71 8.22 13.93
C SER A 160 3.24 9.52 13.26
N ALA A 161 4.19 10.30 12.76
CA ALA A 161 3.88 11.48 11.95
C ALA A 161 3.10 11.07 10.68
N VAL A 162 3.51 9.98 10.01
CA VAL A 162 2.85 9.48 8.80
C VAL A 162 1.39 9.12 9.09
N ALA A 163 1.12 8.35 10.16
CA ALA A 163 -0.25 7.98 10.53
C ALA A 163 -1.10 9.22 10.86
N THR A 164 -0.52 10.19 11.56
CA THR A 164 -1.18 11.44 11.91
C THR A 164 -1.50 12.28 10.67
N PHE A 165 -0.55 12.43 9.75
CA PHE A 165 -0.76 13.18 8.52
C PHE A 165 -1.78 12.50 7.60
N CYS A 166 -1.68 11.18 7.41
CA CYS A 166 -2.66 10.41 6.65
C CYS A 166 -4.07 10.58 7.21
N HIS A 167 -4.23 10.39 8.52
CA HIS A 167 -5.53 10.54 9.19
C HIS A 167 -6.08 11.95 9.06
N ASN A 168 -5.27 12.97 9.38
CA ASN A 168 -5.74 14.36 9.39
C ASN A 168 -6.13 14.82 7.98
N ILE A 169 -5.28 14.59 6.97
CA ILE A 169 -5.59 14.99 5.59
C ILE A 169 -6.82 14.22 5.06
N ALA A 170 -6.92 12.91 5.33
CA ALA A 170 -8.09 12.12 4.94
C ALA A 170 -9.40 12.64 5.55
N ASN A 171 -9.34 13.25 6.73
CA ASN A 171 -10.50 13.79 7.46
C ASN A 171 -10.65 15.32 7.40
N ASP A 172 -9.92 16.00 6.51
CA ASP A 172 -9.93 17.47 6.35
C ASP A 172 -9.51 18.23 7.64
N LEU A 173 -8.67 17.59 8.45
CA LEU A 173 -8.12 18.19 9.66
C LEU A 173 -6.75 18.84 9.34
N PRO A 174 -6.39 19.92 10.06
CA PRO A 174 -5.10 20.55 9.84
C PRO A 174 -3.94 19.64 10.26
N ILE A 175 -2.81 19.81 9.59
CA ILE A 175 -1.52 19.23 9.98
C ILE A 175 -0.55 20.36 10.31
N THR A 176 0.40 20.06 11.19
CA THR A 176 1.52 20.96 11.50
C THR A 176 2.82 20.26 11.15
N VAL A 177 3.59 20.88 10.27
CA VAL A 177 4.95 20.45 9.92
C VAL A 177 5.91 21.48 10.48
N SER A 178 6.69 21.09 11.50
CA SER A 178 7.61 22.00 12.18
C SER A 178 8.75 22.44 11.26
N ASP A 179 9.31 21.52 10.51
CA ASP A 179 10.34 21.75 9.50
C ASP A 179 10.21 20.70 8.39
N PRO A 180 9.84 21.13 7.17
CA PRO A 180 9.67 20.23 6.03
C PRO A 180 10.96 19.48 5.63
N ALA A 181 12.13 20.01 5.98
CA ALA A 181 13.42 19.41 5.64
C ALA A 181 13.83 18.24 6.54
N ILE A 182 13.14 18.04 7.68
CA ILE A 182 13.42 16.92 8.58
C ILE A 182 13.26 15.60 7.82
N ARG A 183 14.33 14.81 7.78
CA ARG A 183 14.38 13.50 7.14
C ARG A 183 14.07 12.38 8.12
N LEU A 184 13.22 11.48 7.70
CA LEU A 184 12.82 10.29 8.44
C LEU A 184 13.29 9.03 7.72
N GLU A 185 13.83 8.08 8.49
CA GLU A 185 13.99 6.70 8.02
C GLU A 185 12.73 5.92 8.39
N LEU A 186 12.08 5.38 7.37
CA LEU A 186 10.77 4.73 7.49
C LEU A 186 10.83 3.29 6.96
N ALA A 187 10.23 2.34 7.68
CA ALA A 187 9.95 1.02 7.15
C ALA A 187 8.42 0.82 7.03
N TYR A 188 7.99 0.24 5.91
CA TYR A 188 6.58 -0.06 5.69
C TYR A 188 6.19 -1.32 6.44
N ILE A 189 4.99 -1.31 7.01
CA ILE A 189 4.55 -2.40 7.88
C ILE A 189 4.56 -3.77 7.19
N ASP A 190 4.16 -3.84 5.92
CA ASP A 190 4.10 -5.14 5.24
C ASP A 190 5.50 -5.66 4.88
N ASP A 191 6.49 -4.79 4.62
CA ASP A 191 7.90 -5.21 4.46
C ASP A 191 8.45 -5.78 5.78
N LEU A 192 8.06 -5.19 6.92
CA LEU A 192 8.41 -5.73 8.24
C LEU A 192 7.75 -7.09 8.49
N ILE A 193 6.48 -7.25 8.14
CA ILE A 193 5.76 -8.51 8.34
C ILE A 193 6.36 -9.62 7.47
N GLU A 194 6.75 -9.32 6.22
CA GLU A 194 7.48 -10.25 5.36
C GLU A 194 8.79 -10.72 6.00
N GLU A 195 9.57 -9.81 6.56
CA GLU A 195 10.80 -10.12 7.30
C GLU A 195 10.54 -11.02 8.52
N MET A 196 9.49 -10.72 9.29
CA MET A 196 9.11 -11.53 10.46
C MET A 196 8.66 -12.93 10.06
N ILE A 197 7.92 -13.09 8.96
CA ILE A 197 7.51 -14.39 8.45
C ILE A 197 8.75 -15.16 7.95
N ALA A 198 9.67 -14.50 7.25
CA ALA A 198 10.92 -15.11 6.81
C ALA A 198 11.75 -15.64 8.00
N ALA A 199 11.76 -14.92 9.12
CA ALA A 199 12.47 -15.34 10.35
C ALA A 199 11.94 -16.66 10.94
N LEU A 200 10.66 -17.01 10.73
CA LEU A 200 10.10 -18.30 11.15
C LEU A 200 10.81 -19.50 10.51
N SER A 201 11.38 -19.30 9.34
CA SER A 201 12.12 -20.31 8.59
C SER A 201 13.64 -20.08 8.58
N GLY A 202 14.14 -19.16 9.40
CA GLY A 202 15.56 -18.83 9.47
C GLY A 202 16.06 -17.94 8.33
N GLY A 203 15.14 -17.26 7.64
CA GLY A 203 15.44 -16.32 6.54
C GLY A 203 15.57 -14.86 6.99
N GLU A 204 15.79 -14.60 8.28
CA GLU A 204 15.99 -13.24 8.79
C GLU A 204 17.26 -12.58 8.25
N HIS A 205 17.18 -11.27 7.99
CA HIS A 205 18.33 -10.47 7.58
C HIS A 205 19.11 -10.00 8.81
N ARG A 206 20.40 -10.41 8.90
CA ARG A 206 21.30 -10.03 10.00
C ARG A 206 22.37 -9.07 9.53
N LEU A 207 22.69 -8.11 10.39
CA LEU A 207 23.83 -7.21 10.25
C LEU A 207 25.09 -7.84 10.86
N ALA A 208 26.25 -7.31 10.53
CA ALA A 208 27.54 -7.81 11.03
C ALA A 208 27.69 -7.69 12.56
N ASP A 209 26.94 -6.78 13.19
CA ASP A 209 26.93 -6.58 14.66
C ASP A 209 25.96 -7.54 15.38
N GLY A 210 25.34 -8.47 14.67
CA GLY A 210 24.44 -9.49 15.21
C GLY A 210 22.97 -9.07 15.35
N PHE A 211 22.64 -7.79 15.12
CA PHE A 211 21.25 -7.33 15.06
C PHE A 211 20.57 -7.76 13.77
N CYS A 212 19.24 -7.87 13.83
CA CYS A 212 18.42 -8.07 12.64
C CYS A 212 17.91 -6.73 12.10
N THR A 213 17.60 -6.70 10.81
CA THR A 213 17.13 -5.49 10.13
C THR A 213 15.98 -5.80 9.17
N VAL A 214 15.15 -4.80 8.92
CA VAL A 214 14.20 -4.81 7.82
C VAL A 214 14.94 -4.35 6.56
N PRO A 215 15.05 -5.18 5.50
CA PRO A 215 15.92 -4.87 4.37
C PRO A 215 15.46 -3.69 3.52
N VAL A 216 14.17 -3.34 3.59
CA VAL A 216 13.58 -2.24 2.81
C VAL A 216 13.23 -1.09 3.73
N THR A 217 13.92 0.05 3.56
CA THR A 217 13.62 1.31 4.23
C THR A 217 13.54 2.46 3.22
N HIS A 218 12.91 3.55 3.62
CA HIS A 218 12.74 4.75 2.81
C HIS A 218 13.23 5.96 3.60
N SER A 219 14.14 6.73 3.00
CA SER A 219 14.65 7.98 3.57
C SER A 219 13.94 9.14 2.90
N VAL A 220 13.01 9.79 3.60
CA VAL A 220 12.13 10.83 3.05
C VAL A 220 11.98 11.99 4.03
N THR A 221 11.73 13.19 3.49
CA THR A 221 11.47 14.38 4.33
C THR A 221 10.01 14.51 4.71
N LEU A 222 9.71 15.27 5.75
CA LEU A 222 8.33 15.59 6.13
C LEU A 222 7.59 16.34 5.01
N GLY A 223 8.30 17.20 4.27
CA GLY A 223 7.77 17.91 3.09
C GLY A 223 7.35 16.93 1.99
N GLU A 224 8.24 16.01 1.58
CA GLU A 224 7.93 14.98 0.59
C GLU A 224 6.70 14.15 0.98
N ILE A 225 6.56 13.80 2.25
CA ILE A 225 5.39 13.06 2.74
C ILE A 225 4.11 13.87 2.57
N THR A 226 4.13 15.14 2.98
CA THR A 226 2.92 15.99 2.93
C THR A 226 2.52 16.33 1.52
N ASP A 227 3.46 16.61 0.63
CA ASP A 227 3.20 16.90 -0.78
C ASP A 227 2.54 15.72 -1.49
N LEU A 228 3.03 14.51 -1.25
CA LEU A 228 2.40 13.28 -1.75
C LEU A 228 0.97 13.13 -1.20
N LEU A 229 0.76 13.33 0.11
CA LEU A 229 -0.56 13.17 0.71
C LEU A 229 -1.58 14.17 0.18
N TYR A 230 -1.20 15.42 -0.07
CA TYR A 230 -2.08 16.40 -0.70
C TYR A 230 -2.38 16.05 -2.17
N THR A 231 -1.41 15.50 -2.89
CA THR A 231 -1.63 14.98 -4.25
C THR A 231 -2.64 13.82 -4.22
N PHE A 232 -2.55 12.93 -3.24
CA PHE A 232 -3.48 11.82 -3.06
C PHE A 232 -4.90 12.33 -2.72
N ALA A 233 -5.00 13.32 -1.83
CA ALA A 233 -6.28 13.91 -1.45
C ALA A 233 -6.97 14.62 -2.62
N ALA A 234 -6.23 15.16 -3.57
CA ALA A 234 -6.75 15.82 -4.77
C ALA A 234 -7.24 14.83 -5.85
N GLN A 235 -6.84 13.56 -5.81
CA GLN A 235 -7.12 12.55 -6.84
C GLN A 235 -8.61 12.43 -7.20
N PRO A 236 -9.58 12.41 -6.25
CA PRO A 236 -11.01 12.30 -6.63
C PRO A 236 -11.52 13.46 -7.47
N THR A 237 -10.90 14.65 -7.36
CA THR A 237 -11.27 15.85 -8.13
C THR A 237 -10.53 15.94 -9.45
N THR A 238 -9.23 15.63 -9.45
CA THR A 238 -8.37 15.73 -10.63
C THR A 238 -8.46 14.49 -11.53
N LEU A 239 -8.88 13.36 -10.97
CA LEU A 239 -8.83 12.02 -11.53
C LEU A 239 -7.41 11.53 -11.85
N VAL A 240 -6.37 12.31 -11.51
CA VAL A 240 -4.98 11.97 -11.78
C VAL A 240 -4.46 11.01 -10.74
N MET A 241 -4.16 9.79 -11.16
CA MET A 241 -3.48 8.81 -10.32
C MET A 241 -2.02 9.24 -10.12
N PRO A 242 -1.53 9.24 -8.88
CA PRO A 242 -0.12 9.55 -8.62
C PRO A 242 0.80 8.48 -9.23
N GLU A 243 2.01 8.88 -9.55
CA GLU A 243 3.04 7.93 -9.98
C GLU A 243 3.47 7.03 -8.83
N MET A 244 3.33 5.73 -9.02
CA MET A 244 3.57 4.72 -7.99
C MET A 244 4.36 3.54 -8.57
N ALA A 245 5.68 3.75 -8.75
CA ALA A 245 6.57 2.67 -9.17
C ALA A 245 6.53 1.50 -8.17
N GLU A 246 6.80 0.29 -8.66
CA GLU A 246 6.86 -0.91 -7.83
C GLU A 246 7.86 -0.71 -6.67
N GLY A 247 7.47 -1.09 -5.44
CA GLY A 247 8.30 -0.94 -4.24
C GLY A 247 8.54 0.49 -3.76
N SER A 248 8.03 1.53 -4.47
CA SER A 248 8.26 2.92 -4.11
C SER A 248 7.57 3.33 -2.80
N PHE A 249 8.15 4.32 -2.14
CA PHE A 249 7.54 4.95 -0.97
C PHE A 249 6.14 5.51 -1.28
N ALA A 250 5.97 6.15 -2.44
CA ALA A 250 4.69 6.72 -2.85
C ALA A 250 3.58 5.66 -2.93
N LYS A 251 3.85 4.47 -3.49
CA LYS A 251 2.89 3.36 -3.56
C LYS A 251 2.46 2.89 -2.17
N LYS A 252 3.42 2.70 -1.26
CA LYS A 252 3.19 2.28 0.12
C LYS A 252 2.47 3.35 0.93
N LEU A 253 2.83 4.62 0.74
CA LEU A 253 2.17 5.75 1.38
C LEU A 253 0.72 5.92 0.90
N TYR A 254 0.46 5.73 -0.40
CA TYR A 254 -0.90 5.80 -0.94
C TYR A 254 -1.80 4.72 -0.33
N SER A 255 -1.34 3.47 -0.27
CA SER A 255 -2.06 2.38 0.41
C SER A 255 -2.32 2.70 1.89
N THR A 256 -1.34 3.31 2.56
CA THR A 256 -1.50 3.77 3.95
C THR A 256 -2.56 4.86 4.04
N TYR A 257 -2.50 5.89 3.18
CA TYR A 257 -3.47 6.99 3.16
C TYR A 257 -4.90 6.48 2.94
N LEU A 258 -5.11 5.59 1.97
CA LEU A 258 -6.42 5.01 1.68
C LEU A 258 -7.01 4.29 2.91
N SER A 259 -6.18 3.66 3.75
CA SER A 259 -6.65 2.98 4.97
C SER A 259 -7.18 3.93 6.05
N TYR A 260 -6.97 5.23 5.92
CA TYR A 260 -7.49 6.28 6.82
C TYR A 260 -8.70 7.02 6.25
N LEU A 261 -9.11 6.73 5.00
CA LEU A 261 -10.26 7.40 4.41
C LEU A 261 -11.54 7.09 5.20
N PRO A 262 -12.32 8.10 5.59
CA PRO A 262 -13.63 7.86 6.16
C PRO A 262 -14.59 7.33 5.07
N ALA A 263 -15.57 6.52 5.46
CA ALA A 263 -16.51 5.87 4.54
C ALA A 263 -17.17 6.85 3.54
N ARG A 264 -17.44 8.10 3.96
CA ARG A 264 -18.03 9.14 3.10
C ARG A 264 -17.14 9.59 1.93
N LYS A 265 -15.83 9.31 1.98
CA LYS A 265 -14.85 9.69 0.94
C LYS A 265 -14.39 8.52 0.06
N VAL A 266 -14.85 7.31 0.35
CA VAL A 266 -14.46 6.12 -0.44
C VAL A 266 -15.11 6.12 -1.82
N ALA A 267 -16.30 6.72 -1.94
CA ALA A 267 -17.01 6.84 -3.22
C ALA A 267 -17.21 8.31 -3.57
N TYR A 268 -17.00 8.65 -4.82
CA TYR A 268 -17.19 9.99 -5.36
C TYR A 268 -17.80 9.92 -6.78
N PRO A 269 -18.70 10.87 -7.14
CA PRO A 269 -19.30 10.90 -8.46
C PRO A 269 -18.29 11.35 -9.52
N LEU A 270 -18.40 10.77 -10.71
CA LEU A 270 -17.68 11.22 -11.89
C LEU A 270 -18.54 12.21 -12.69
N THR A 271 -17.89 13.15 -13.39
CA THR A 271 -18.58 14.09 -14.25
C THR A 271 -18.97 13.43 -15.57
N VAL A 272 -20.26 13.34 -15.85
CA VAL A 272 -20.78 12.81 -17.10
C VAL A 272 -21.09 13.98 -18.06
N ASN A 273 -20.36 14.08 -19.16
CA ASN A 273 -20.60 15.04 -20.22
C ASN A 273 -21.61 14.46 -21.21
N VAL A 274 -22.79 15.06 -21.33
CA VAL A 274 -23.88 14.57 -22.17
C VAL A 274 -24.13 15.52 -23.34
N ASP A 275 -24.35 14.96 -24.55
CA ASP A 275 -24.81 15.69 -25.75
C ASP A 275 -25.91 14.89 -26.50
N ALA A 276 -26.31 15.35 -27.67
CA ALA A 276 -27.30 14.67 -28.48
C ALA A 276 -26.90 13.26 -28.91
N ARG A 277 -25.60 12.97 -28.98
CA ARG A 277 -25.03 11.71 -29.44
C ARG A 277 -24.91 10.67 -28.34
N GLY A 278 -24.99 11.07 -27.04
CA GLY A 278 -24.78 10.19 -25.89
C GLY A 278 -23.99 10.86 -24.79
N SER A 279 -23.06 10.14 -24.17
CA SER A 279 -22.26 10.69 -23.08
C SER A 279 -20.77 10.31 -23.19
N PHE A 280 -19.94 11.09 -22.47
CA PHE A 280 -18.51 10.85 -22.30
C PHE A 280 -18.12 11.12 -20.84
N THR A 281 -17.40 10.20 -20.23
CA THR A 281 -16.97 10.29 -18.83
C THR A 281 -15.51 9.94 -18.72
N GLU A 282 -14.72 10.85 -18.16
CA GLU A 282 -13.34 10.56 -17.76
C GLU A 282 -13.36 9.70 -16.50
N LEU A 283 -12.59 8.63 -16.47
CA LEU A 283 -12.54 7.69 -15.35
C LEU A 283 -11.28 7.87 -14.51
N ILE A 284 -10.12 7.82 -15.16
CA ILE A 284 -8.80 7.91 -14.54
C ILE A 284 -7.85 8.58 -15.52
N LYS A 285 -6.97 9.43 -14.99
CA LYS A 285 -5.84 10.05 -15.68
C LYS A 285 -4.53 9.61 -15.03
N THR A 286 -3.46 9.62 -15.80
CA THR A 286 -2.10 9.47 -15.29
C THR A 286 -1.26 10.64 -15.76
N ALA A 287 -0.31 11.09 -14.95
CA ALA A 287 0.48 12.29 -15.28
C ALA A 287 1.28 12.12 -16.58
N ASN A 288 1.81 10.91 -16.83
CA ASN A 288 2.77 10.66 -17.92
C ASN A 288 2.28 9.66 -18.98
N CYS A 289 1.15 8.98 -18.77
CA CYS A 289 0.76 7.85 -19.60
C CYS A 289 -0.63 7.97 -20.22
N GLY A 290 -1.40 9.01 -19.92
CA GLY A 290 -2.66 9.25 -20.60
C GLY A 290 -3.94 9.18 -19.76
N GLN A 291 -5.05 8.89 -20.42
CA GLN A 291 -6.39 9.00 -19.87
C GLN A 291 -7.24 7.78 -20.23
N PHE A 292 -7.97 7.27 -19.26
CA PHE A 292 -8.97 6.23 -19.43
C PHE A 292 -10.37 6.83 -19.29
N SER A 293 -11.26 6.53 -20.24
CA SER A 293 -12.60 7.10 -20.30
C SER A 293 -13.63 6.08 -20.81
N VAL A 294 -14.90 6.37 -20.59
CA VAL A 294 -16.03 5.63 -21.15
C VAL A 294 -16.86 6.53 -22.03
N ASN A 295 -17.23 6.02 -23.19
CA ASN A 295 -18.10 6.67 -24.16
C ASN A 295 -19.36 5.83 -24.35
N VAL A 296 -20.52 6.43 -24.17
CA VAL A 296 -21.82 5.84 -24.48
C VAL A 296 -22.39 6.54 -25.71
N SER A 297 -22.67 5.77 -26.78
CA SER A 297 -23.28 6.28 -28.01
C SER A 297 -24.69 5.76 -28.14
N LYS A 298 -25.64 6.68 -28.43
CA LYS A 298 -27.03 6.33 -28.72
C LYS A 298 -27.16 5.46 -29.99
N PRO A 299 -28.30 4.79 -30.21
CA PRO A 299 -28.55 3.99 -31.41
C PRO A 299 -28.27 4.75 -32.69
N GLY A 300 -27.63 4.11 -33.67
CA GLY A 300 -27.31 4.66 -34.98
C GLY A 300 -26.29 5.80 -35.03
N ILE A 301 -25.75 6.22 -33.88
CA ILE A 301 -24.85 7.39 -33.80
C ILE A 301 -23.44 7.04 -34.25
N THR A 302 -22.86 7.94 -35.05
CA THR A 302 -21.44 7.97 -35.38
C THR A 302 -20.73 9.02 -34.54
N LYS A 303 -19.62 8.65 -33.89
CA LYS A 303 -18.69 9.55 -33.22
C LYS A 303 -17.30 9.45 -33.83
N GLY A 304 -16.42 10.40 -33.51
CA GLY A 304 -15.09 10.52 -34.12
C GLY A 304 -15.10 11.48 -35.29
N GLN A 305 -14.74 11.04 -36.50
CA GLN A 305 -14.55 11.88 -37.70
C GLN A 305 -13.40 12.88 -37.48
N HIS A 306 -12.31 12.40 -36.92
CA HIS A 306 -11.11 13.21 -36.66
C HIS A 306 -9.86 12.35 -36.69
N TRP A 307 -8.72 13.02 -36.75
CA TRP A 307 -7.39 12.40 -36.73
C TRP A 307 -6.46 13.12 -35.76
N HIS A 308 -5.33 12.49 -35.44
CA HIS A 308 -4.30 12.97 -34.53
C HIS A 308 -2.92 12.92 -35.17
N HIS A 309 -2.01 13.85 -34.77
CA HIS A 309 -0.61 13.78 -35.20
C HIS A 309 0.18 12.73 -34.42
N SER A 310 0.15 12.80 -33.09
CA SER A 310 0.93 11.95 -32.19
C SER A 310 0.09 11.21 -31.18
N LYS A 311 -1.09 11.75 -30.87
CA LYS A 311 -2.03 11.06 -29.98
C LYS A 311 -2.54 9.79 -30.69
N TRP A 312 -2.55 8.70 -29.95
CA TRP A 312 -3.19 7.45 -30.36
C TRP A 312 -4.16 6.99 -29.27
N GLU A 313 -5.16 6.26 -29.68
CA GLU A 313 -6.22 5.81 -28.80
C GLU A 313 -6.43 4.30 -28.96
N LEU A 314 -6.93 3.64 -27.92
CA LEU A 314 -7.33 2.25 -27.94
C LEU A 314 -8.83 2.18 -27.59
N PHE A 315 -9.65 1.65 -28.51
CA PHE A 315 -11.07 1.49 -28.29
C PHE A 315 -11.40 0.03 -28.00
N ILE A 316 -12.20 -0.21 -26.97
CA ILE A 316 -12.69 -1.53 -26.56
C ILE A 316 -14.19 -1.44 -26.35
N VAL A 317 -14.97 -2.04 -27.24
CA VAL A 317 -16.43 -2.14 -27.08
C VAL A 317 -16.72 -3.21 -26.03
N VAL A 318 -17.49 -2.84 -24.99
CA VAL A 318 -17.87 -3.70 -23.86
C VAL A 318 -19.36 -4.00 -23.79
N ALA A 319 -20.20 -3.23 -24.50
CA ALA A 319 -21.62 -3.51 -24.71
C ALA A 319 -22.08 -2.95 -26.05
N GLY A 320 -22.99 -3.64 -26.74
CA GLY A 320 -23.48 -3.32 -28.09
C GLY A 320 -22.61 -3.86 -29.20
N GLU A 321 -22.90 -3.46 -30.42
CA GLU A 321 -22.17 -3.77 -31.66
C GLU A 321 -21.74 -2.49 -32.36
N ALA A 322 -20.51 -2.43 -32.84
CA ALA A 322 -19.97 -1.24 -33.49
C ALA A 322 -19.21 -1.58 -34.77
N LEU A 323 -19.15 -0.60 -35.67
CA LEU A 323 -18.20 -0.53 -36.76
C LEU A 323 -17.20 0.58 -36.49
N ILE A 324 -15.92 0.22 -36.30
CA ILE A 324 -14.81 1.16 -36.21
C ILE A 324 -14.19 1.27 -37.60
N ARG A 325 -14.01 2.50 -38.07
CA ARG A 325 -13.47 2.80 -39.40
C ARG A 325 -12.27 3.72 -39.27
N GLN A 326 -11.24 3.44 -40.05
CA GLN A 326 -10.02 4.24 -40.09
C GLN A 326 -9.56 4.42 -41.53
N ARG A 327 -9.04 5.59 -41.88
CA ARG A 327 -8.44 5.87 -43.17
C ARG A 327 -7.23 6.78 -42.99
N ARG A 328 -6.11 6.45 -43.64
CA ARG A 328 -4.96 7.35 -43.66
C ARG A 328 -5.34 8.67 -44.33
N ILE A 329 -4.90 9.81 -43.77
CA ILE A 329 -5.42 11.11 -44.20
C ILE A 329 -5.05 11.48 -45.64
N ASP A 330 -4.05 10.84 -46.23
CA ASP A 330 -3.55 11.01 -47.59
C ASP A 330 -3.86 9.81 -48.51
N ASP A 331 -4.76 8.90 -48.09
CA ASP A 331 -5.17 7.73 -48.84
C ASP A 331 -6.71 7.65 -48.94
N SER A 332 -7.18 6.78 -49.82
CA SER A 332 -8.64 6.52 -50.01
C SER A 332 -9.09 5.19 -49.40
N GLU A 333 -8.15 4.29 -49.04
CA GLU A 333 -8.48 2.98 -48.47
C GLU A 333 -9.03 3.11 -47.04
N VAL A 334 -10.22 2.55 -46.81
CA VAL A 334 -10.87 2.53 -45.48
C VAL A 334 -10.69 1.16 -44.86
N ILE A 335 -10.11 1.12 -43.68
CA ILE A 335 -9.98 -0.08 -42.83
C ILE A 335 -11.22 -0.15 -41.94
N GLU A 336 -11.89 -1.29 -41.90
CA GLU A 336 -13.10 -1.52 -41.11
C GLU A 336 -12.92 -2.66 -40.12
N HIS A 337 -13.33 -2.41 -38.86
CA HIS A 337 -13.36 -3.39 -37.79
C HIS A 337 -14.76 -3.48 -37.21
N ARG A 338 -15.46 -4.60 -37.44
CA ARG A 338 -16.73 -4.87 -36.76
C ARG A 338 -16.40 -5.52 -35.41
N VAL A 339 -16.88 -4.91 -34.33
CA VAL A 339 -16.57 -5.28 -32.94
C VAL A 339 -17.84 -5.39 -32.11
N SER A 340 -17.79 -6.20 -31.03
CA SER A 340 -18.95 -6.46 -30.19
C SER A 340 -18.54 -6.61 -28.72
N GLY A 341 -19.38 -6.14 -27.80
CA GLY A 341 -19.23 -6.36 -26.36
C GLY A 341 -19.31 -7.82 -25.93
N LYS A 342 -19.84 -8.72 -26.79
CA LYS A 342 -19.84 -10.18 -26.51
C LYS A 342 -18.47 -10.82 -26.65
N THR A 343 -17.62 -10.25 -27.51
CA THR A 343 -16.22 -10.65 -27.73
C THR A 343 -15.36 -9.40 -27.77
N PRO A 344 -15.03 -8.80 -26.58
CA PRO A 344 -14.28 -7.56 -26.53
C PRO A 344 -12.98 -7.63 -27.33
N THR A 345 -12.82 -6.69 -28.25
CA THR A 345 -11.65 -6.57 -29.12
C THR A 345 -11.07 -5.19 -28.97
N ALA A 346 -9.76 -5.10 -28.75
CA ALA A 346 -9.05 -3.83 -28.72
C ALA A 346 -8.67 -3.39 -30.14
N VAL A 347 -9.05 -2.18 -30.52
CA VAL A 347 -8.73 -1.58 -31.81
C VAL A 347 -7.92 -0.31 -31.58
N ALA A 348 -6.70 -0.24 -32.11
CA ALA A 348 -5.85 0.94 -32.01
C ALA A 348 -6.25 1.98 -33.06
N MET A 349 -6.50 3.22 -32.63
CA MET A 349 -6.65 4.38 -33.50
C MET A 349 -5.27 4.93 -33.81
N LEU A 350 -4.89 4.91 -35.08
CA LEU A 350 -3.52 5.17 -35.51
C LEU A 350 -3.28 6.66 -35.71
N PRO A 351 -2.12 7.20 -35.29
CA PRO A 351 -1.70 8.56 -35.65
C PRO A 351 -1.66 8.73 -37.17
N GLY A 352 -2.15 9.89 -37.66
CA GLY A 352 -2.23 10.17 -39.09
C GLY A 352 -3.40 9.48 -39.81
N TYR A 353 -4.29 8.79 -39.07
CA TYR A 353 -5.51 8.19 -39.60
C TYR A 353 -6.72 8.91 -39.04
N THR A 354 -7.65 9.33 -39.92
CA THR A 354 -8.97 9.73 -39.48
C THR A 354 -9.76 8.48 -39.09
N HIS A 355 -10.52 8.57 -38.02
CA HIS A 355 -11.28 7.44 -37.50
C HIS A 355 -12.67 7.82 -37.03
N SER A 356 -13.55 6.82 -37.00
CA SER A 356 -14.91 6.92 -36.48
C SER A 356 -15.34 5.60 -35.84
N ILE A 357 -16.32 5.68 -34.94
CA ILE A 357 -17.05 4.54 -34.39
C ILE A 357 -18.55 4.75 -34.58
N VAL A 358 -19.19 3.74 -35.13
CA VAL A 358 -20.62 3.74 -35.44
C VAL A 358 -21.34 2.73 -34.54
N ASN A 359 -22.37 3.14 -33.82
CA ASN A 359 -23.27 2.21 -33.16
C ASN A 359 -24.18 1.55 -34.22
N LEU A 360 -24.08 0.24 -34.36
CA LEU A 360 -24.80 -0.53 -35.37
C LEU A 360 -26.24 -0.92 -34.94
N SER A 361 -26.59 -0.69 -33.68
CA SER A 361 -27.93 -0.96 -33.16
C SER A 361 -28.87 0.22 -33.41
N ASP A 362 -30.12 -0.07 -33.77
CA ASP A 362 -31.20 0.91 -33.89
C ASP A 362 -31.92 1.16 -32.53
N THR A 363 -31.64 0.35 -31.51
CA THR A 363 -32.40 0.35 -30.26
C THR A 363 -31.53 0.39 -29.01
N GLU A 364 -30.30 -0.11 -29.08
CA GLU A 364 -29.41 -0.26 -27.90
C GLU A 364 -28.27 0.74 -27.93
N GLU A 365 -27.86 1.14 -26.75
CA GLU A 365 -26.64 1.97 -26.56
C GLU A 365 -25.38 1.16 -26.80
N LEU A 366 -24.37 1.82 -27.33
CA LEU A 366 -23.02 1.28 -27.47
C LEU A 366 -22.15 1.82 -26.33
N VAL A 367 -21.48 0.93 -25.60
CA VAL A 367 -20.52 1.31 -24.56
C VAL A 367 -19.09 0.95 -24.98
N THR A 368 -18.25 1.98 -25.07
CA THR A 368 -16.84 1.85 -25.47
C THR A 368 -15.93 2.38 -24.37
N LEU A 369 -15.01 1.55 -23.93
CA LEU A 369 -13.87 1.99 -23.11
C LEU A 369 -12.80 2.54 -24.04
N MET A 370 -12.16 3.63 -23.61
CA MET A 370 -11.19 4.35 -24.43
C MET A 370 -9.95 4.66 -23.58
N TRP A 371 -8.79 4.29 -24.08
CA TRP A 371 -7.50 4.76 -23.58
C TRP A 371 -6.91 5.74 -24.60
N ALA A 372 -6.39 6.87 -24.12
CA ALA A 372 -5.58 7.77 -24.92
C ALA A 372 -4.21 7.93 -24.26
N ASN A 373 -3.13 7.93 -25.04
CA ASN A 373 -1.76 8.03 -24.53
C ASN A 373 -1.42 9.38 -23.87
N GLU A 374 -2.32 10.35 -23.95
CA GLU A 374 -2.20 11.66 -23.31
C GLU A 374 -3.56 12.13 -22.80
N CYS A 375 -3.57 12.96 -21.75
CA CYS A 375 -4.77 13.61 -21.26
C CYS A 375 -5.24 14.67 -22.25
N PHE A 376 -6.56 14.84 -22.36
CA PHE A 376 -7.11 15.93 -23.19
C PHE A 376 -6.72 17.28 -22.61
N ASP A 377 -6.08 18.10 -23.44
CA ASP A 377 -5.78 19.51 -23.17
C ASP A 377 -6.49 20.40 -24.21
N LYS A 378 -7.45 21.20 -23.75
CA LYS A 378 -8.21 22.11 -24.61
C LYS A 378 -7.36 23.16 -25.34
N ASN A 379 -6.16 23.46 -24.84
CA ASN A 379 -5.23 24.42 -25.43
C ASN A 379 -4.31 23.75 -26.46
N ARG A 380 -4.18 22.42 -26.43
CA ARG A 380 -3.39 21.61 -27.36
C ARG A 380 -4.09 20.27 -27.64
N PRO A 381 -5.28 20.29 -28.27
CA PRO A 381 -6.14 19.11 -28.34
C PRO A 381 -5.61 17.98 -29.24
N ASP A 382 -4.61 18.23 -30.10
CA ASP A 382 -4.12 17.27 -31.13
C ASP A 382 -5.27 16.47 -31.76
N THR A 383 -6.37 17.15 -32.13
CA THR A 383 -7.58 16.54 -32.66
C THR A 383 -8.12 17.40 -33.79
N PHE A 384 -8.13 16.86 -35.01
CA PHE A 384 -8.44 17.61 -36.23
C PHE A 384 -9.57 16.92 -36.97
N PHE A 385 -10.64 17.65 -37.25
CA PHE A 385 -11.81 17.12 -37.97
C PHE A 385 -11.43 16.69 -39.39
N LYS A 386 -11.77 15.47 -39.74
CA LYS A 386 -11.75 14.93 -41.10
C LYS A 386 -12.61 13.70 -41.16
N GLU A 387 -13.54 13.66 -42.13
CA GLU A 387 -14.41 12.50 -42.36
C GLU A 387 -13.61 11.28 -42.80
N VAL A 388 -14.03 10.08 -42.35
CA VAL A 388 -13.41 8.81 -42.76
C VAL A 388 -13.78 8.50 -44.20
N ASP A 389 -15.02 8.77 -44.61
CA ASP A 389 -15.39 8.65 -46.04
C ASP A 389 -14.62 9.66 -46.87
N PRO A 390 -13.93 9.21 -47.93
CA PRO A 390 -13.24 10.13 -48.81
C PRO A 390 -14.26 11.11 -49.42
N CYS A 391 -13.97 12.42 -49.34
CA CYS A 391 -14.76 13.39 -50.13
C CYS A 391 -14.60 13.04 -51.61
N ASN A 392 -15.73 12.84 -52.31
CA ASN A 392 -15.76 12.72 -53.76
C ASN A 392 -15.30 14.03 -54.45
#